data_cda1d0655eee8ed8bbb127d9cd087179
#
_entry.id   cda1d0655eee8ed8bbb127d9cd087179
#
_cell.length_a   1.000
_cell.length_b   1.000
_cell.length_c   1.000
_cell.angle_alpha   90.00
_cell.angle_beta   90.00
_cell.angle_gamma   90.00
#
_symmetry.space_group_name_H-M   'P 1'
#
loop_
_entity.id
_entity.type
_entity.pdbx_description
1 polymer ?
#
loop_
_entity_poly.entity_id
_entity_poly.type
_entity_poly.pdbx_seq_one_letter_code
_entity_poly.pdbx_strand_id
1 'polypeptide(L)'
;LWRRSKALTEIELISQRYDKSKATDFLRIFKAIFDGVFVNCIIIASVTLAMSKIIVVILGLSAEPLFEIPLFGPITATTLILIVLAIAAVVYTAMSGLYGVVYTDLIQFTLAIVGSVVLAIIVYIDLQDHGGIVAAVEASPGFNSDTLKMIPDFEWDLKTATFVILVCIGWLNYAPGFGFFLQRTLAARSEKDAMLSLYWFAFCHLVLRSWPWIIVGVASLVYFPSLVDAEQSYPMMIDEFLPVGLKGIMVASLLAAFMSTLDTQLNWGSSYLVNDVYE
;
A
#
# COMPACT_ATOMS: atom_id res chain seq x y z
N LEU A 1 12.34 4.48 -22.02
CA LEU A 1 11.35 4.21 -23.06
C LEU A 1 10.10 5.08 -22.82
N TRP A 2 9.43 4.97 -21.68
CA TRP A 2 8.23 5.72 -21.31
C TRP A 2 8.44 7.24 -21.39
N ARG A 3 9.49 7.78 -20.78
CA ARG A 3 9.79 9.21 -20.83
C ARG A 3 10.03 9.73 -22.26
N ARG A 4 10.52 8.87 -23.18
CA ARG A 4 10.69 9.19 -24.61
C ARG A 4 9.40 9.30 -25.38
N SER A 5 8.35 8.62 -24.95
CA SER A 5 7.05 8.64 -25.64
C SER A 5 6.41 10.03 -25.65
N LYS A 6 6.76 10.87 -24.67
CA LYS A 6 6.15 12.20 -24.41
C LYS A 6 4.63 12.12 -24.17
N ALA A 7 4.08 10.92 -23.97
CA ALA A 7 2.68 10.73 -23.61
C ALA A 7 2.42 11.30 -22.20
N LEU A 8 1.25 11.86 -21.98
CA LEU A 8 0.81 12.32 -20.67
C LEU A 8 0.31 11.15 -19.82
N THR A 9 -0.35 10.18 -20.45
CA THR A 9 -0.84 8.96 -19.83
C THR A 9 -0.33 7.73 -20.58
N GLU A 10 -0.32 6.57 -19.93
CA GLU A 10 0.02 5.31 -20.61
C GLU A 10 -1.03 4.94 -21.67
N ILE A 11 -2.25 5.38 -21.47
CA ILE A 11 -3.37 5.09 -22.36
C ILE A 11 -3.23 5.85 -23.69
N GLU A 12 -2.67 7.04 -23.65
CA GLU A 12 -2.36 7.82 -24.87
C GLU A 12 -1.44 7.05 -25.84
N LEU A 13 -0.60 6.14 -25.34
CA LEU A 13 0.22 5.27 -26.19
C LEU A 13 -0.60 4.36 -27.11
N ILE A 14 -1.84 4.04 -26.76
CA ILE A 14 -2.75 3.28 -27.63
C ILE A 14 -2.94 4.07 -28.92
N SER A 15 -3.21 5.37 -28.82
CA SER A 15 -3.37 6.26 -29.98
C SER A 15 -2.09 6.51 -30.76
N GLN A 16 -0.91 6.38 -30.12
CA GLN A 16 0.38 6.47 -30.79
C GLN A 16 0.78 5.17 -31.51
N ARG A 17 0.27 4.02 -31.05
CA ARG A 17 0.65 2.70 -31.57
C ARG A 17 -0.29 2.18 -32.65
N TYR A 18 -1.57 2.47 -32.54
CA TYR A 18 -2.60 1.97 -33.44
C TYR A 18 -3.14 3.08 -34.35
N ASP A 19 -3.67 2.68 -35.49
CA ASP A 19 -4.30 3.60 -36.45
C ASP A 19 -5.51 4.30 -35.81
N LYS A 20 -5.74 5.54 -36.23
CA LYS A 20 -6.92 6.30 -35.80
C LYS A 20 -8.18 5.64 -36.33
N SER A 21 -8.91 4.96 -35.47
CA SER A 21 -10.13 4.26 -35.75
C SER A 21 -11.09 4.29 -34.57
N LYS A 22 -12.39 4.09 -34.81
CA LYS A 22 -13.38 3.98 -33.75
C LYS A 22 -13.06 2.87 -32.73
N ALA A 23 -12.37 1.81 -33.17
CA ALA A 23 -11.95 0.73 -32.30
C ALA A 23 -10.81 1.17 -31.36
N THR A 24 -9.87 1.97 -31.85
CA THR A 24 -8.79 2.55 -31.05
C THR A 24 -9.35 3.52 -30.00
N ASP A 25 -10.29 4.40 -30.40
CA ASP A 25 -10.93 5.33 -29.47
C ASP A 25 -11.75 4.58 -28.42
N PHE A 26 -12.49 3.55 -28.82
CA PHE A 26 -13.21 2.70 -27.87
C PHE A 26 -12.27 2.02 -26.87
N LEU A 27 -11.17 1.43 -27.35
CA LEU A 27 -10.19 0.78 -26.48
C LEU A 27 -9.55 1.77 -25.50
N ARG A 28 -9.23 2.99 -25.95
CA ARG A 28 -8.68 4.07 -25.13
C ARG A 28 -9.66 4.45 -24.01
N ILE A 29 -10.91 4.77 -24.37
CA ILE A 29 -11.96 5.15 -23.41
C ILE A 29 -12.25 4.01 -22.43
N PHE A 30 -12.42 2.78 -22.96
CA PHE A 30 -12.68 1.60 -22.13
C PHE A 30 -11.59 1.39 -21.10
N LYS A 31 -10.31 1.44 -21.52
CA LYS A 31 -9.18 1.27 -20.62
C LYS A 31 -9.07 2.41 -19.61
N ALA A 32 -9.34 3.65 -20.03
CA ALA A 32 -9.35 4.80 -19.14
C ALA A 32 -10.40 4.67 -18.01
N ILE A 33 -11.61 4.23 -18.35
CA ILE A 33 -12.68 4.01 -17.37
C ILE A 33 -12.37 2.78 -16.51
N PHE A 34 -11.93 1.69 -17.12
CA PHE A 34 -11.63 0.45 -16.38
C PHE A 34 -10.52 0.64 -15.35
N ASP A 35 -9.38 1.20 -15.77
CA ASP A 35 -8.23 1.40 -14.86
C ASP A 35 -8.45 2.64 -13.96
N GLY A 36 -8.86 3.77 -14.53
CA GLY A 36 -8.98 5.04 -13.82
C GLY A 36 -10.15 5.12 -12.85
N VAL A 37 -11.19 4.30 -13.03
CA VAL A 37 -12.34 4.28 -12.12
C VAL A 37 -12.45 2.93 -11.43
N PHE A 38 -12.66 1.83 -12.16
CA PHE A 38 -12.99 0.54 -11.55
C PHE A 38 -11.83 -0.03 -10.74
N VAL A 39 -10.64 -0.19 -11.34
CA VAL A 39 -9.45 -0.69 -10.65
C VAL A 39 -9.03 0.27 -9.53
N ASN A 40 -9.11 1.57 -9.79
CA ASN A 40 -8.79 2.61 -8.84
C ASN A 40 -9.68 2.56 -7.58
N CYS A 41 -11.00 2.39 -7.74
CA CYS A 41 -11.93 2.21 -6.63
C CYS A 41 -11.60 0.97 -5.78
N ILE A 42 -11.19 -0.14 -6.41
CA ILE A 42 -10.77 -1.35 -5.68
C ILE A 42 -9.53 -1.08 -4.83
N ILE A 43 -8.54 -0.38 -5.38
CA ILE A 43 -7.32 -0.02 -4.65
C ILE A 43 -7.66 0.89 -3.47
N ILE A 44 -8.45 1.94 -3.69
CA ILE A 44 -8.90 2.86 -2.63
C ILE A 44 -9.66 2.09 -1.53
N ALA A 45 -10.56 1.20 -1.92
CA ALA A 45 -11.33 0.40 -0.96
C ALA A 45 -10.42 -0.51 -0.10
N SER A 46 -9.42 -1.17 -0.72
CA SER A 46 -8.50 -2.06 0.01
C SER A 46 -7.63 -1.30 1.02
N VAL A 47 -7.09 -0.13 0.65
CA VAL A 47 -6.29 0.67 1.60
C VAL A 47 -7.14 1.31 2.68
N THR A 48 -8.40 1.64 2.38
CA THR A 48 -9.37 2.16 3.36
C THR A 48 -9.72 1.09 4.38
N LEU A 49 -9.92 -0.16 3.93
CA LEU A 49 -10.14 -1.30 4.82
C LEU A 49 -8.93 -1.55 5.74
N ALA A 50 -7.72 -1.55 5.19
CA ALA A 50 -6.49 -1.70 5.97
C ALA A 50 -6.37 -0.58 7.03
N MET A 51 -6.62 0.67 6.63
CA MET A 51 -6.54 1.82 7.54
C MET A 51 -7.63 1.75 8.63
N SER A 52 -8.81 1.23 8.33
CA SER A 52 -9.87 1.04 9.32
C SER A 52 -9.43 0.12 10.46
N LYS A 53 -8.75 -0.99 10.15
CA LYS A 53 -8.20 -1.94 11.15
C LYS A 53 -7.13 -1.29 12.02
N ILE A 54 -6.24 -0.50 11.42
CA ILE A 54 -5.20 0.24 12.15
C ILE A 54 -5.82 1.22 13.14
N ILE A 55 -6.80 2.03 12.70
CA ILE A 55 -7.48 3.02 13.53
C ILE A 55 -8.23 2.36 14.71
N VAL A 56 -8.93 1.25 14.43
CA VAL A 56 -9.68 0.51 15.46
C VAL A 56 -8.74 0.02 16.56
N VAL A 57 -7.62 -0.61 16.20
CA VAL A 57 -6.67 -1.15 17.17
C VAL A 57 -6.00 -0.03 17.98
N ILE A 58 -5.44 0.97 17.30
CA ILE A 58 -4.61 1.99 17.95
C ILE A 58 -5.42 2.97 18.79
N LEU A 59 -6.63 3.34 18.34
CA LEU A 59 -7.50 4.25 19.09
C LEU A 59 -8.48 3.52 20.02
N GLY A 60 -8.48 2.17 20.03
CA GLY A 60 -9.39 1.39 20.86
C GLY A 60 -10.87 1.65 20.54
N LEU A 61 -11.19 1.92 19.27
CA LEU A 61 -12.55 2.29 18.89
C LEU A 61 -13.48 1.08 18.87
N SER A 62 -14.69 1.26 19.41
CA SER A 62 -15.73 0.24 19.29
C SER A 62 -16.30 0.17 17.87
N ALA A 63 -16.76 -1.03 17.50
CA ALA A 63 -17.47 -1.23 16.24
C ALA A 63 -18.95 -0.77 16.31
N GLU A 64 -19.39 -0.20 17.45
CA GLU A 64 -20.77 0.24 17.61
C GLU A 64 -21.07 1.43 16.69
N PRO A 65 -22.22 1.39 16.00
CA PRO A 65 -22.63 2.50 15.14
C PRO A 65 -23.00 3.73 15.97
N LEU A 66 -22.55 4.90 15.55
CA LEU A 66 -22.98 6.19 16.10
C LEU A 66 -24.39 6.55 15.62
N PHE A 67 -24.67 6.25 14.36
CA PHE A 67 -25.97 6.40 13.71
C PHE A 67 -26.02 5.58 12.43
N GLU A 68 -27.22 5.39 11.88
CA GLU A 68 -27.42 4.67 10.64
C GLU A 68 -27.95 5.59 9.55
N ILE A 69 -27.43 5.45 8.35
CA ILE A 69 -27.93 6.14 7.16
C ILE A 69 -28.62 5.10 6.28
N PRO A 70 -29.92 5.28 5.94
CA PRO A 70 -30.72 4.25 5.25
C PRO A 70 -30.12 3.67 3.96
N LEU A 71 -29.28 4.44 3.27
CA LEU A 71 -28.64 4.01 2.01
C LEU A 71 -27.20 3.48 2.22
N PHE A 72 -26.49 3.97 3.24
CA PHE A 72 -25.08 3.69 3.46
C PHE A 72 -24.81 2.74 4.63
N GLY A 73 -25.85 2.40 5.40
CA GLY A 73 -25.73 1.53 6.55
C GLY A 73 -25.17 2.21 7.82
N PRO A 74 -24.61 1.44 8.76
CA PRO A 74 -24.14 1.96 10.04
C PRO A 74 -22.86 2.78 9.88
N ILE A 75 -22.85 3.97 10.48
CA ILE A 75 -21.70 4.86 10.53
C ILE A 75 -21.05 4.77 11.91
N THR A 76 -19.82 4.25 11.93
CA THR A 76 -18.99 4.16 13.14
C THR A 76 -18.08 5.35 13.29
N ALA A 77 -17.44 5.51 14.46
CA ALA A 77 -16.40 6.52 14.66
C ALA A 77 -15.24 6.36 13.68
N THR A 78 -14.85 5.13 13.40
CA THR A 78 -13.81 4.81 12.40
C THR A 78 -14.20 5.30 11.00
N THR A 79 -15.46 5.08 10.59
CA THR A 79 -15.97 5.55 9.30
C THR A 79 -15.89 7.08 9.19
N LEU A 80 -16.27 7.82 10.25
CA LEU A 80 -16.17 9.28 10.26
C LEU A 80 -14.71 9.77 10.13
N ILE A 81 -13.79 9.15 10.86
CA ILE A 81 -12.36 9.48 10.76
C ILE A 81 -11.87 9.27 9.33
N LEU A 82 -12.19 8.13 8.70
CA LEU A 82 -11.80 7.84 7.33
C LEU A 82 -12.39 8.81 6.32
N ILE A 83 -13.64 9.25 6.50
CA ILE A 83 -14.26 10.27 5.65
C ILE A 83 -13.53 11.61 5.80
N VAL A 84 -13.21 12.03 7.03
CA VAL A 84 -12.47 13.27 7.26
C VAL A 84 -11.08 13.21 6.61
N LEU A 85 -10.37 12.10 6.75
CA LEU A 85 -9.06 11.89 6.11
C LEU A 85 -9.17 11.90 4.59
N ALA A 86 -10.20 11.27 4.03
CA ALA A 86 -10.43 11.26 2.57
C ALA A 86 -10.74 12.68 2.05
N ILE A 87 -11.58 13.45 2.74
CA ILE A 87 -11.86 14.85 2.37
C ILE A 87 -10.58 15.69 2.45
N ALA A 88 -9.80 15.54 3.53
CA ALA A 88 -8.51 16.24 3.66
C ALA A 88 -7.55 15.89 2.52
N ALA A 89 -7.46 14.61 2.13
CA ALA A 89 -6.66 14.16 1.00
C ALA A 89 -7.13 14.80 -0.32
N VAL A 90 -8.43 14.81 -0.60
CA VAL A 90 -9.00 15.45 -1.81
C VAL A 90 -8.65 16.93 -1.87
N VAL A 91 -8.89 17.68 -0.78
CA VAL A 91 -8.61 19.13 -0.71
C VAL A 91 -7.12 19.40 -0.91
N TYR A 92 -6.27 18.68 -0.20
CA TYR A 92 -4.83 18.80 -0.29
C TYR A 92 -4.33 18.49 -1.71
N THR A 93 -4.75 17.38 -2.31
CA THR A 93 -4.38 16.98 -3.67
C THR A 93 -4.81 18.02 -4.71
N ALA A 94 -6.03 18.54 -4.60
CA ALA A 94 -6.54 19.57 -5.50
C ALA A 94 -5.73 20.88 -5.41
N MET A 95 -5.18 21.21 -4.24
CA MET A 95 -4.38 22.42 -4.04
C MET A 95 -2.91 22.27 -4.43
N SER A 96 -2.31 21.10 -4.19
CA SER A 96 -0.87 20.88 -4.31
C SER A 96 -0.44 20.25 -5.64
N GLY A 97 -1.32 19.52 -6.29
CA GLY A 97 -1.00 18.73 -7.47
C GLY A 97 0.14 17.71 -7.24
N LEU A 98 0.70 17.17 -8.32
CA LEU A 98 1.71 16.12 -8.26
C LEU A 98 2.99 16.52 -7.49
N TYR A 99 3.41 17.78 -7.55
CA TYR A 99 4.61 18.24 -6.83
C TYR A 99 4.47 18.16 -5.32
N GLY A 100 3.36 18.64 -4.79
CA GLY A 100 3.09 18.57 -3.36
C GLY A 100 3.04 17.13 -2.87
N VAL A 101 2.37 16.24 -3.62
CA VAL A 101 2.30 14.81 -3.31
C VAL A 101 3.69 14.18 -3.22
N VAL A 102 4.58 14.43 -4.19
CA VAL A 102 5.93 13.86 -4.19
C VAL A 102 6.77 14.32 -2.98
N TYR A 103 6.68 15.59 -2.58
CA TYR A 103 7.42 16.09 -1.41
C TYR A 103 6.88 15.51 -0.09
N THR A 104 5.58 15.45 0.07
CA THR A 104 4.98 14.86 1.26
C THR A 104 5.23 13.36 1.33
N ASP A 105 5.16 12.64 0.21
CA ASP A 105 5.51 11.22 0.13
C ASP A 105 6.92 10.93 0.65
N LEU A 106 7.89 11.77 0.31
CA LEU A 106 9.27 11.62 0.77
C LEU A 106 9.40 11.73 2.29
N ILE A 107 8.75 12.73 2.89
CA ILE A 107 8.77 12.93 4.34
C ILE A 107 8.05 11.77 5.05
N GLN A 108 6.88 11.41 4.56
CA GLN A 108 6.05 10.34 5.11
C GLN A 108 6.76 8.98 5.03
N PHE A 109 7.36 8.67 3.89
CA PHE A 109 8.17 7.46 3.70
C PHE A 109 9.33 7.41 4.70
N THR A 110 10.05 8.52 4.88
CA THR A 110 11.16 8.58 5.83
C THR A 110 10.71 8.31 7.26
N LEU A 111 9.62 8.94 7.70
CA LEU A 111 9.06 8.73 9.03
C LEU A 111 8.59 7.28 9.22
N ALA A 112 7.90 6.71 8.22
CA ALA A 112 7.41 5.34 8.26
C ALA A 112 8.57 4.32 8.36
N ILE A 113 9.64 4.51 7.58
CA ILE A 113 10.81 3.62 7.62
C ILE A 113 11.54 3.73 8.96
N VAL A 114 11.78 4.95 9.44
CA VAL A 114 12.43 5.14 10.76
C VAL A 114 11.60 4.50 11.86
N GLY A 115 10.28 4.74 11.89
CA GLY A 115 9.40 4.13 12.87
C GLY A 115 9.38 2.60 12.81
N SER A 116 9.31 2.03 11.59
CA SER A 116 9.32 0.58 11.39
C SER A 116 10.66 -0.07 11.81
N VAL A 117 11.78 0.58 11.51
CA VAL A 117 13.10 0.10 11.91
C VAL A 117 13.25 0.15 13.44
N VAL A 118 12.82 1.25 14.06
CA VAL A 118 12.85 1.37 15.53
C VAL A 118 11.99 0.29 16.19
N LEU A 119 10.77 0.06 15.70
CA LEU A 119 9.91 -1.01 16.19
C LEU A 119 10.58 -2.38 16.04
N ALA A 120 11.13 -2.67 14.87
CA ALA A 120 11.81 -3.94 14.62
C ALA A 120 13.02 -4.16 15.54
N ILE A 121 13.79 -3.10 15.83
CA ILE A 121 14.93 -3.17 16.75
C ILE A 121 14.45 -3.43 18.19
N ILE A 122 13.43 -2.72 18.66
CA ILE A 122 12.88 -2.91 20.02
C ILE A 122 12.40 -4.35 20.19
N VAL A 123 11.60 -4.83 19.27
CA VAL A 123 11.05 -6.19 19.26
C VAL A 123 12.19 -7.23 19.16
N TYR A 124 13.18 -7.00 18.32
CA TYR A 124 14.33 -7.89 18.20
C TYR A 124 15.15 -8.00 19.50
N ILE A 125 15.35 -6.87 20.19
CA ILE A 125 16.07 -6.85 21.49
C ILE A 125 15.26 -7.62 22.54
N ASP A 126 13.96 -7.38 22.64
CA ASP A 126 13.08 -8.06 23.58
C ASP A 126 13.07 -9.58 23.38
N LEU A 127 13.09 -10.03 22.13
CA LEU A 127 13.14 -11.47 21.80
C LEU A 127 14.50 -12.13 22.11
N GLN A 128 15.58 -11.37 22.35
CA GLN A 128 16.86 -11.98 22.80
C GLN A 128 16.72 -12.62 24.18
N ASP A 129 15.92 -12.07 25.07
CA ASP A 129 15.62 -12.64 26.39
C ASP A 129 14.85 -13.96 26.30
N HIS A 130 14.22 -14.22 25.15
CA HIS A 130 13.51 -15.47 24.83
C HIS A 130 14.34 -16.45 24.00
N GLY A 131 15.66 -16.27 23.92
CA GLY A 131 16.55 -17.12 23.14
C GLY A 131 16.65 -16.77 21.64
N GLY A 132 16.15 -15.61 21.27
CA GLY A 132 16.13 -15.09 19.89
C GLY A 132 14.84 -15.41 19.15
N ILE A 133 14.65 -14.72 18.02
CA ILE A 133 13.38 -14.72 17.28
C ILE A 133 12.95 -16.12 16.82
N VAL A 134 13.89 -16.96 16.34
CA VAL A 134 13.58 -18.30 15.84
C VAL A 134 13.14 -19.21 16.99
N ALA A 135 13.89 -19.27 18.07
CA ALA A 135 13.55 -20.10 19.23
C ALA A 135 12.23 -19.68 19.87
N ALA A 136 11.99 -18.37 19.99
CA ALA A 136 10.74 -17.85 20.52
C ALA A 136 9.52 -18.23 19.65
N VAL A 137 9.65 -18.15 18.33
CA VAL A 137 8.59 -18.55 17.41
C VAL A 137 8.35 -20.06 17.41
N GLU A 138 9.42 -20.87 17.46
CA GLU A 138 9.29 -22.34 17.59
C GLU A 138 8.62 -22.77 18.89
N ALA A 139 8.80 -22.02 19.96
CA ALA A 139 8.15 -22.24 21.24
C ALA A 139 6.69 -21.71 21.30
N SER A 140 6.26 -20.93 20.32
CA SER A 140 4.91 -20.35 20.30
C SER A 140 3.83 -21.42 20.07
N PRO A 141 2.67 -21.33 20.76
CA PRO A 141 1.56 -22.28 20.60
C PRO A 141 0.98 -22.36 19.17
N GLY A 142 1.15 -21.32 18.36
CA GLY A 142 0.72 -21.25 16.97
C GLY A 142 1.76 -21.73 15.96
N PHE A 143 2.93 -22.21 16.42
CA PHE A 143 3.99 -22.63 15.53
C PHE A 143 3.63 -23.88 14.74
N ASN A 144 3.88 -23.81 13.45
CA ASN A 144 3.87 -24.94 12.52
C ASN A 144 5.21 -24.94 11.80
N SER A 145 5.73 -26.11 11.49
CA SER A 145 6.99 -26.27 10.74
C SER A 145 7.05 -25.48 9.43
N ASP A 146 5.89 -25.15 8.84
CA ASP A 146 5.77 -24.36 7.62
C ASP A 146 5.84 -22.85 7.86
N THR A 147 5.69 -22.40 9.12
CA THR A 147 5.61 -20.95 9.46
C THR A 147 6.86 -20.16 9.03
N LEU A 148 8.04 -20.77 9.13
CA LEU A 148 9.32 -20.15 8.77
C LEU A 148 9.83 -20.57 7.38
N LYS A 149 9.11 -21.42 6.65
CA LYS A 149 9.52 -21.84 5.32
C LYS A 149 9.21 -20.74 4.31
N MET A 150 10.23 -20.31 3.56
CA MET A 150 10.06 -19.39 2.42
C MET A 150 9.43 -20.09 1.20
N ILE A 151 9.64 -21.39 1.06
CA ILE A 151 9.10 -22.21 -0.02
C ILE A 151 8.22 -23.28 0.62
N PRO A 152 6.94 -23.36 0.25
CA PRO A 152 6.07 -24.40 0.77
C PRO A 152 6.50 -25.79 0.30
N ASP A 153 6.16 -26.82 1.06
CA ASP A 153 6.28 -28.18 0.58
C ASP A 153 5.37 -28.35 -0.64
N PHE A 154 5.90 -28.96 -1.72
CA PHE A 154 5.16 -29.13 -2.97
C PHE A 154 4.15 -30.27 -2.84
N GLU A 155 2.95 -29.94 -2.41
CA GLU A 155 1.79 -30.82 -2.38
C GLU A 155 0.75 -30.33 -3.40
N TRP A 156 -0.18 -31.22 -3.81
CA TRP A 156 -1.29 -30.84 -4.69
C TRP A 156 -2.41 -30.13 -3.88
N ASP A 157 -2.09 -28.98 -3.32
CA ASP A 157 -2.98 -28.17 -2.53
C ASP A 157 -3.08 -26.72 -3.05
N LEU A 158 -4.02 -25.96 -2.47
CA LEU A 158 -4.23 -24.56 -2.84
C LEU A 158 -3.03 -23.66 -2.49
N LYS A 159 -2.25 -24.00 -1.44
CA LYS A 159 -1.07 -23.23 -1.02
C LYS A 159 0.01 -23.29 -2.08
N THR A 160 0.33 -24.51 -2.53
CA THR A 160 1.32 -24.75 -3.60
C THR A 160 0.88 -24.10 -4.91
N ALA A 161 -0.40 -24.26 -5.30
CA ALA A 161 -0.93 -23.61 -6.49
C ALA A 161 -0.81 -22.10 -6.41
N THR A 162 -1.17 -21.49 -5.29
CA THR A 162 -1.06 -20.04 -5.05
C THR A 162 0.40 -19.59 -5.12
N PHE A 163 1.32 -20.31 -4.48
CA PHE A 163 2.74 -20.00 -4.53
C PHE A 163 3.29 -20.04 -5.96
N VAL A 164 3.00 -21.09 -6.73
CA VAL A 164 3.42 -21.21 -8.13
C VAL A 164 2.84 -20.07 -8.99
N ILE A 165 1.56 -19.74 -8.82
CA ILE A 165 0.94 -18.64 -9.55
C ILE A 165 1.61 -17.31 -9.20
N LEU A 166 1.87 -17.05 -7.91
CA LEU A 166 2.53 -15.81 -7.47
C LEU A 166 3.96 -15.70 -7.99
N VAL A 167 4.72 -16.80 -7.96
CA VAL A 167 6.12 -16.81 -8.43
C VAL A 167 6.21 -16.75 -9.95
N CYS A 168 5.35 -17.51 -10.67
CA CYS A 168 5.44 -17.60 -12.14
C CYS A 168 4.68 -16.50 -12.88
N ILE A 169 3.58 -15.98 -12.31
CA ILE A 169 2.67 -15.04 -12.98
C ILE A 169 2.65 -13.68 -12.27
N GLY A 170 2.75 -13.66 -10.91
CA GLY A 170 2.62 -12.45 -10.12
C GLY A 170 3.62 -11.35 -10.49
N TRP A 171 4.83 -11.70 -10.89
CA TRP A 171 5.82 -10.73 -11.33
C TRP A 171 5.42 -9.97 -12.61
N LEU A 172 4.57 -10.55 -13.46
CA LEU A 172 4.03 -9.87 -14.65
C LEU A 172 3.13 -8.70 -14.27
N ASN A 173 2.52 -8.76 -13.10
CA ASN A 173 1.66 -7.69 -12.58
C ASN A 173 2.44 -6.43 -12.18
N TYR A 174 3.76 -6.56 -11.95
CA TYR A 174 4.66 -5.44 -11.67
C TYR A 174 5.32 -4.87 -12.94
N ALA A 175 4.69 -5.05 -14.10
CA ALA A 175 5.18 -4.46 -15.33
C ALA A 175 5.31 -2.93 -15.17
N PRO A 176 6.44 -2.31 -15.58
CA PRO A 176 6.72 -0.88 -15.39
C PRO A 176 5.88 0.02 -16.32
N GLY A 177 4.63 -0.28 -16.46
CA GLY A 177 3.63 0.42 -17.26
C GLY A 177 2.33 0.68 -16.51
N PHE A 178 2.28 0.38 -15.20
CA PHE A 178 1.08 0.65 -14.42
C PHE A 178 1.01 2.14 -14.04
N GLY A 179 -0.12 2.79 -14.31
CA GLY A 179 -0.31 4.23 -14.35
C GLY A 179 0.25 5.03 -13.18
N PHE A 180 0.06 4.60 -11.94
CA PHE A 180 0.56 5.35 -10.78
C PHE A 180 2.09 5.34 -10.65
N PHE A 181 2.79 4.29 -11.10
CA PHE A 181 4.26 4.30 -11.20
C PHE A 181 4.72 5.13 -12.38
N LEU A 182 4.00 5.02 -13.49
CA LEU A 182 4.36 5.68 -14.72
C LEU A 182 4.20 7.19 -14.65
N GLN A 183 3.21 7.68 -13.93
CA GLN A 183 2.96 9.10 -13.70
C GLN A 183 4.22 9.86 -13.24
N ARG A 184 4.93 9.30 -12.25
CA ARG A 184 6.20 9.88 -11.75
C ARG A 184 7.34 9.74 -12.75
N THR A 185 7.38 8.66 -13.50
CA THR A 185 8.40 8.42 -14.54
C THR A 185 8.22 9.38 -15.72
N LEU A 186 6.98 9.64 -16.15
CA LEU A 186 6.66 10.59 -17.20
C LEU A 186 6.97 12.03 -16.79
N ALA A 187 6.72 12.38 -15.52
CA ALA A 187 7.01 13.71 -14.97
C ALA A 187 8.50 13.97 -14.71
N ALA A 188 9.37 12.97 -14.80
CA ALA A 188 10.80 13.11 -14.54
C ALA A 188 11.47 14.09 -15.53
N ARG A 189 12.46 14.87 -15.05
CA ARG A 189 13.16 15.90 -15.84
C ARG A 189 13.90 15.32 -17.04
N SER A 190 14.54 14.16 -16.88
CA SER A 190 15.32 13.49 -17.92
C SER A 190 15.11 12.00 -17.92
N GLU A 191 15.54 11.30 -18.98
CA GLU A 191 15.52 9.84 -19.06
C GLU A 191 16.40 9.20 -17.97
N LYS A 192 17.54 9.84 -17.65
CA LYS A 192 18.43 9.37 -16.59
C LYS A 192 17.76 9.47 -15.24
N ASP A 193 17.09 10.59 -14.96
CA ASP A 193 16.38 10.79 -13.69
C ASP A 193 15.20 9.80 -13.56
N ALA A 194 14.46 9.55 -14.64
CA ALA A 194 13.41 8.56 -14.69
C ALA A 194 13.94 7.14 -14.39
N MET A 195 15.07 6.77 -14.96
CA MET A 195 15.70 5.47 -14.70
C MET A 195 16.21 5.36 -13.25
N LEU A 196 16.90 6.39 -12.77
CA LEU A 196 17.42 6.40 -11.39
C LEU A 196 16.31 6.38 -10.36
N SER A 197 15.18 7.06 -10.60
CA SER A 197 14.02 7.04 -9.71
C SER A 197 13.41 5.64 -9.59
N LEU A 198 13.36 4.86 -10.67
CA LEU A 198 12.88 3.48 -10.64
C LEU A 198 13.84 2.55 -9.86
N TYR A 199 15.15 2.70 -10.05
CA TYR A 199 16.14 1.94 -9.26
C TYR A 199 16.09 2.30 -7.78
N TRP A 200 15.98 3.59 -7.46
CA TRP A 200 15.83 4.05 -6.09
C TRP A 200 14.54 3.53 -5.46
N PHE A 201 13.43 3.60 -6.19
CA PHE A 201 12.16 3.02 -5.74
C PHE A 201 12.30 1.51 -5.47
N ALA A 202 12.89 0.75 -6.38
CA ALA A 202 13.09 -0.68 -6.21
C ALA A 202 13.94 -1.00 -4.96
N PHE A 203 15.03 -0.26 -4.75
CA PHE A 203 15.87 -0.40 -3.56
C PHE A 203 15.09 -0.10 -2.27
N CYS A 204 14.39 1.03 -2.22
CA CYS A 204 13.58 1.40 -1.05
C CYS A 204 12.47 0.39 -0.78
N HIS A 205 11.79 -0.08 -1.83
CA HIS A 205 10.66 -0.99 -1.72
C HIS A 205 11.09 -2.41 -1.32
N LEU A 206 12.12 -2.95 -1.93
CA LEU A 206 12.53 -4.36 -1.74
C LEU A 206 13.51 -4.52 -0.58
N VAL A 207 14.41 -3.55 -0.37
CA VAL A 207 15.48 -3.69 0.62
C VAL A 207 15.12 -2.95 1.92
N LEU A 208 14.79 -1.65 1.86
CA LEU A 208 14.62 -0.88 3.08
C LEU A 208 13.31 -1.18 3.80
N ARG A 209 12.21 -1.35 3.08
CA ARG A 209 10.88 -1.46 3.67
C ARG A 209 10.57 -2.86 4.18
N SER A 210 11.04 -3.91 3.50
CA SER A 210 10.52 -5.26 3.70
C SER A 210 10.98 -5.91 5.00
N TRP A 211 12.27 -5.82 5.34
CA TRP A 211 12.82 -6.55 6.47
C TRP A 211 12.28 -6.13 7.86
N PRO A 212 12.03 -4.82 8.15
CA PRO A 212 11.48 -4.46 9.46
C PRO A 212 10.08 -5.04 9.65
N TRP A 213 9.28 -5.01 8.61
CA TRP A 213 7.92 -5.55 8.65
C TRP A 213 7.90 -7.07 8.80
N ILE A 214 8.82 -7.78 8.13
CA ILE A 214 8.97 -9.23 8.29
C ILE A 214 9.35 -9.59 9.73
N ILE A 215 10.32 -8.89 10.31
CA ILE A 215 10.73 -9.13 11.71
C ILE A 215 9.55 -8.93 12.66
N VAL A 216 8.84 -7.81 12.55
CA VAL A 216 7.68 -7.51 13.41
C VAL A 216 6.54 -8.50 13.18
N GLY A 217 6.27 -8.86 11.92
CA GLY A 217 5.25 -9.84 11.57
C GLY A 217 5.55 -11.24 12.11
N VAL A 218 6.80 -11.70 12.01
CA VAL A 218 7.22 -12.99 12.59
C VAL A 218 7.16 -12.96 14.11
N ALA A 219 7.62 -11.87 14.73
CA ALA A 219 7.56 -11.69 16.17
C ALA A 219 6.12 -11.66 16.70
N SER A 220 5.18 -11.12 15.96
CA SER A 220 3.78 -11.07 16.39
C SER A 220 3.16 -12.45 16.66
N LEU A 221 3.69 -13.52 16.07
CA LEU A 221 3.29 -14.90 16.36
C LEU A 221 3.62 -15.33 17.79
N VAL A 222 4.63 -14.72 18.41
CA VAL A 222 5.02 -14.98 19.79
C VAL A 222 4.09 -14.24 20.75
N TYR A 223 3.84 -12.96 20.49
CA TYR A 223 3.06 -12.09 21.38
C TYR A 223 1.55 -12.24 21.23
N PHE A 224 1.08 -12.57 20.03
CA PHE A 224 -0.34 -12.71 19.71
C PHE A 224 -0.66 -14.05 18.99
N PRO A 225 -0.36 -15.21 19.59
CA PRO A 225 -0.45 -16.52 18.93
C PRO A 225 -1.88 -16.93 18.56
N SER A 226 -2.89 -16.36 19.20
CA SER A 226 -4.32 -16.67 18.97
C SER A 226 -5.08 -15.56 18.26
N LEU A 227 -4.37 -14.67 17.55
CA LEU A 227 -5.01 -13.56 16.84
C LEU A 227 -5.87 -14.06 15.69
N VAL A 228 -7.16 -13.72 15.73
CA VAL A 228 -8.14 -14.14 14.72
C VAL A 228 -7.93 -13.42 13.39
N ASP A 229 -7.63 -12.13 13.44
CA ASP A 229 -7.35 -11.30 12.25
C ASP A 229 -5.87 -10.92 12.22
N ALA A 230 -5.10 -11.65 11.43
CA ALA A 230 -3.66 -11.45 11.30
C ALA A 230 -3.27 -10.03 10.81
N GLU A 231 -4.17 -9.31 10.13
CA GLU A 231 -3.90 -7.94 9.67
C GLU A 231 -3.83 -6.92 10.82
N GLN A 232 -4.36 -7.27 11.99
CA GLN A 232 -4.25 -6.45 13.19
C GLN A 232 -2.91 -6.63 13.93
N SER A 233 -2.09 -7.61 13.57
CA SER A 233 -0.84 -7.91 14.26
C SER A 233 0.11 -6.71 14.30
N TYR A 234 0.34 -6.06 13.17
CA TYR A 234 1.27 -4.94 13.10
C TYR A 234 0.84 -3.71 13.93
N PRO A 235 -0.42 -3.23 13.86
CA PRO A 235 -0.89 -2.17 14.76
C PRO A 235 -0.88 -2.58 16.25
N MET A 236 -1.14 -3.84 16.59
CA MET A 236 -1.02 -4.33 17.97
C MET A 236 0.44 -4.32 18.46
N MET A 237 1.39 -4.70 17.61
CA MET A 237 2.82 -4.59 17.94
C MET A 237 3.27 -3.12 18.14
N ILE A 238 2.72 -2.18 17.36
CA ILE A 238 2.94 -0.75 17.56
C ILE A 238 2.41 -0.32 18.93
N ASP A 239 1.22 -0.76 19.29
CA ASP A 239 0.57 -0.39 20.54
C ASP A 239 1.31 -0.93 21.76
N GLU A 240 1.80 -2.15 21.70
CA GLU A 240 2.51 -2.84 22.80
C GLU A 240 3.94 -2.30 22.99
N PHE A 241 4.71 -2.16 21.92
CA PHE A 241 6.16 -1.95 22.02
C PHE A 241 6.61 -0.50 21.92
N LEU A 242 5.83 0.38 21.30
CA LEU A 242 6.27 1.77 21.13
C LEU A 242 5.83 2.66 22.30
N PRO A 243 6.75 3.43 22.90
CA PRO A 243 6.39 4.46 23.87
C PRO A 243 5.53 5.56 23.19
N VAL A 244 4.75 6.27 24.00
CA VAL A 244 3.70 7.21 23.54
C VAL A 244 4.16 8.15 22.41
N GLY A 245 5.35 8.76 22.51
CA GLY A 245 5.86 9.68 21.49
C GLY A 245 6.14 8.99 20.15
N LEU A 246 6.83 7.85 20.16
CA LEU A 246 7.14 7.07 18.95
C LEU A 246 5.88 6.43 18.38
N LYS A 247 4.96 5.95 19.23
CA LYS A 247 3.63 5.48 18.81
C LYS A 247 2.89 6.55 18.02
N GLY A 248 2.84 7.78 18.53
CA GLY A 248 2.19 8.91 17.85
C GLY A 248 2.82 9.20 16.48
N ILE A 249 4.15 9.22 16.39
CA ILE A 249 4.86 9.41 15.10
C ILE A 249 4.53 8.27 14.13
N MET A 250 4.54 7.03 14.60
CA MET A 250 4.24 5.85 13.78
C MET A 250 2.79 5.88 13.26
N VAL A 251 1.84 6.20 14.12
CA VAL A 251 0.42 6.36 13.74
C VAL A 251 0.27 7.48 12.72
N ALA A 252 0.88 8.64 12.95
CA ALA A 252 0.85 9.75 12.01
C ALA A 252 1.44 9.35 10.64
N SER A 253 2.52 8.55 10.62
CA SER A 253 3.11 8.07 9.38
C SER A 253 2.22 7.07 8.64
N LEU A 254 1.47 6.21 9.34
CA LEU A 254 0.50 5.29 8.73
C LEU A 254 -0.71 6.04 8.16
N LEU A 255 -1.23 7.05 8.89
CA LEU A 255 -2.29 7.93 8.38
C LEU A 255 -1.83 8.68 7.14
N ALA A 256 -0.62 9.20 7.18
CA ALA A 256 -0.01 9.89 6.06
C ALA A 256 0.20 8.96 4.84
N ALA A 257 0.61 7.71 5.04
CA ALA A 257 0.73 6.72 3.98
C ALA A 257 -0.62 6.38 3.33
N PHE A 258 -1.69 6.32 4.12
CA PHE A 258 -3.04 6.19 3.61
C PHE A 258 -3.44 7.38 2.73
N MET A 259 -3.22 8.61 3.21
CA MET A 259 -3.50 9.83 2.44
C MET A 259 -2.68 9.90 1.15
N SER A 260 -1.39 9.57 1.19
CA SER A 260 -0.52 9.49 0.01
C SER A 260 -1.03 8.52 -1.06
N THR A 261 -1.58 7.39 -0.64
CA THR A 261 -2.19 6.46 -1.59
C THR A 261 -3.45 7.05 -2.21
N LEU A 262 -4.33 7.67 -1.42
CA LEU A 262 -5.50 8.37 -1.94
C LEU A 262 -5.12 9.47 -2.94
N ASP A 263 -4.15 10.32 -2.58
CA ASP A 263 -3.65 11.40 -3.43
C ASP A 263 -3.17 10.88 -4.79
N THR A 264 -2.36 9.83 -4.75
CA THR A 264 -1.82 9.19 -5.95
C THR A 264 -2.94 8.63 -6.82
N GLN A 265 -3.92 7.93 -6.23
CA GLN A 265 -5.04 7.34 -6.94
C GLN A 265 -5.98 8.39 -7.52
N LEU A 266 -6.24 9.47 -6.80
CA LEU A 266 -7.04 10.59 -7.28
C LEU A 266 -6.38 11.30 -8.46
N ASN A 267 -5.09 11.59 -8.38
CA ASN A 267 -4.33 12.18 -9.49
C ASN A 267 -4.31 11.27 -10.72
N TRP A 268 -4.09 9.98 -10.51
CA TRP A 268 -4.07 9.00 -11.58
C TRP A 268 -5.45 8.87 -12.27
N GLY A 269 -6.51 8.63 -11.50
CA GLY A 269 -7.87 8.50 -12.03
C GLY A 269 -8.34 9.75 -12.75
N SER A 270 -8.11 10.93 -12.16
CA SER A 270 -8.48 12.21 -12.79
C SER A 270 -7.73 12.48 -14.08
N SER A 271 -6.43 12.13 -14.16
CA SER A 271 -5.65 12.29 -15.39
C SER A 271 -6.21 11.47 -16.54
N TYR A 272 -6.69 10.26 -16.29
CA TYR A 272 -7.33 9.42 -17.31
C TYR A 272 -8.67 9.94 -17.75
N LEU A 273 -9.52 10.37 -16.78
CA LEU A 273 -10.83 10.90 -17.11
C LEU A 273 -10.74 12.20 -17.92
N VAL A 274 -9.81 13.09 -17.57
CA VAL A 274 -9.65 14.37 -18.30
C VAL A 274 -9.00 14.15 -19.65
N ASN A 275 -7.88 13.42 -19.71
CA ASN A 275 -7.02 13.37 -20.88
C ASN A 275 -7.41 12.27 -21.89
N ASP A 276 -8.08 11.21 -21.45
CA ASP A 276 -8.36 10.05 -22.29
C ASP A 276 -9.86 9.81 -22.53
N VAL A 277 -10.74 10.49 -21.76
CA VAL A 277 -12.20 10.38 -21.95
C VAL A 277 -12.80 11.72 -22.40
N TYR A 278 -12.36 12.86 -21.78
CA TYR A 278 -12.94 14.17 -22.07
C TYR A 278 -12.27 14.86 -23.27
N GLU A 279 -10.95 14.82 -23.44
CA GLU A 279 -10.21 15.32 -24.61
C GLU A 279 -10.10 14.26 -25.71
#